data_d8ecea2740c116935a75d76087e7dae9
#
_entry.id   d8ecea2740c116935a75d76087e7dae9
#
_cell.length_a   1.000
_cell.length_b   1.000
_cell.length_c   1.000
_cell.angle_alpha   90.00
_cell.angle_beta   90.00
_cell.angle_gamma   90.00
#
_symmetry.space_group_name_H-M   'P 1'
#
loop_
_entity.id
_entity.type
_entity.pdbx_description
1 polymer ?
#
loop_
_entity_poly.entity_id
_entity_poly.type
_entity_poly.pdbx_seq_one_letter_code
_entity_poly.pdbx_strand_id
1 'polypeptide(L)'
;EIESISFTDAVERLAQKVGYELTYEEGAPESSNRSKLLELNKLAASFYQEQLASEEALKAREFLVSRGFDASSAATFGIGYAPKGWRNLIDHLTSKGHKLEDLITVGLAMQSDKGGYDRFRGRVLWPIKDANEQVLGFGARKLYDDDEGPKYLNTPETPVYHKSGVLYGLDLARKEIVKKREVIVVEGYTDVMACHLAGHQTAVATCGTAFGEDHIRLINRLLGQSSDPASVIFTFDPDAAGQKAALRVYGDSSKFNALTFVAAGPEGLDPADLRKERGDKAITEMLGGKKPLFEFVIRHRISQFPMTDLDSRVAAARAAAPVVADIVDPALRGGYTRQLADWVSLDVADVSALVNGNKQAGVRERVEPLRTSEPAKQPASPQQKHEEQILQVLVQHPAAFSIEQLRRMQAAGFSEKEHRELVDVILENPQSLSESNFANALANTVGEELLPLVRALALAPLPVANESELQRYSAGIVSGAMLQTLNREKTDLLAALKRLEGSSSTDQIDQIQRQLMSLEAERRALMR
;
A
#
# COMPACT_ATOMS: atom_id res chain seq x y z
N GLU A 1 2.87 14.12 21.07
CA GLU A 1 2.27 14.91 19.95
C GLU A 1 3.32 15.61 19.09
N ILE A 2 4.34 16.28 19.68
CA ILE A 2 5.38 17.02 18.93
C ILE A 2 6.25 16.09 18.05
N GLU A 3 6.56 14.88 18.53
CA GLU A 3 7.39 13.91 17.79
C GLU A 3 6.58 12.79 17.13
N SER A 4 5.26 12.84 17.27
CA SER A 4 4.33 11.85 16.66
C SER A 4 4.61 10.39 17.04
N ILE A 5 5.10 10.17 18.24
CA ILE A 5 5.29 8.85 18.85
C ILE A 5 4.12 8.57 19.82
N SER A 6 3.85 7.29 20.10
CA SER A 6 2.84 6.92 21.10
C SER A 6 3.28 7.39 22.50
N PHE A 7 2.31 7.51 23.42
CA PHE A 7 2.62 7.86 24.81
C PHE A 7 3.62 6.85 25.43
N THR A 8 3.43 5.56 25.15
CA THR A 8 4.29 4.48 25.64
C THR A 8 5.72 4.63 25.10
N ASP A 9 5.86 4.85 23.76
CA ASP A 9 7.18 5.06 23.14
C ASP A 9 7.86 6.33 23.67
N ALA A 10 7.09 7.38 23.97
CA ALA A 10 7.62 8.61 24.57
C ALA A 10 8.16 8.38 25.98
N VAL A 11 7.45 7.59 26.79
CA VAL A 11 7.88 7.24 28.16
C VAL A 11 9.11 6.34 28.13
N GLU A 12 9.17 5.34 27.27
CA GLU A 12 10.34 4.46 27.08
C GLU A 12 11.57 5.27 26.65
N ARG A 13 11.41 6.20 25.72
CA ARG A 13 12.51 7.05 25.27
C ARG A 13 13.02 8.01 26.35
N LEU A 14 12.11 8.58 27.14
CA LEU A 14 12.50 9.43 28.27
C LEU A 14 13.22 8.61 29.34
N ALA A 15 12.73 7.43 29.67
CA ALA A 15 13.37 6.52 30.61
C ALA A 15 14.78 6.13 30.15
N GLN A 16 14.94 5.78 28.88
CA GLN A 16 16.24 5.45 28.29
C GLN A 16 17.22 6.64 28.32
N LYS A 17 16.71 7.85 28.05
CA LYS A 17 17.52 9.09 28.06
C LYS A 17 18.02 9.47 29.46
N VAL A 18 17.27 9.15 30.50
CA VAL A 18 17.65 9.43 31.90
C VAL A 18 18.23 8.21 32.63
N GLY A 19 18.41 7.07 31.92
CA GLY A 19 18.94 5.84 32.51
C GLY A 19 17.99 5.18 33.53
N TYR A 20 16.68 5.44 33.40
CA TYR A 20 15.68 4.87 34.31
C TYR A 20 15.18 3.50 33.76
N GLU A 21 15.27 2.47 34.57
CA GLU A 21 14.79 1.14 34.22
C GLU A 21 13.29 1.03 34.51
N LEU A 22 12.48 0.93 33.43
CA LEU A 22 11.03 0.81 33.54
C LEU A 22 10.66 -0.60 34.03
N THR A 23 9.91 -0.65 35.10
CA THR A 23 9.27 -1.90 35.57
C THR A 23 7.88 -1.97 34.97
N TYR A 24 7.61 -3.02 34.18
CA TYR A 24 6.30 -3.26 33.59
C TYR A 24 5.46 -4.13 34.52
N GLU A 25 4.17 -3.80 34.70
CA GLU A 25 3.23 -4.67 35.41
C GLU A 25 3.02 -5.98 34.61
N GLU A 26 2.86 -7.08 35.31
CA GLU A 26 2.57 -8.39 34.72
C GLU A 26 1.28 -8.31 33.90
N GLY A 27 1.40 -8.28 32.55
CA GLY A 27 0.28 -8.15 31.61
C GLY A 27 0.56 -7.26 30.38
N ALA A 28 1.73 -6.64 30.26
CA ALA A 28 2.16 -5.86 29.10
C ALA A 28 3.22 -6.60 28.25
N PRO A 29 2.87 -7.70 27.53
CA PRO A 29 3.85 -8.50 26.80
C PRO A 29 4.34 -7.85 25.50
N GLU A 30 3.64 -6.83 24.95
CA GLU A 30 3.95 -6.27 23.63
C GLU A 30 5.15 -5.31 23.62
N SER A 31 5.32 -4.47 24.63
CA SER A 31 6.40 -3.47 24.65
C SER A 31 7.78 -4.11 24.86
N SER A 32 7.89 -5.06 25.78
CA SER A 32 9.14 -5.81 26.03
C SER A 32 9.58 -6.62 24.80
N ASN A 33 8.62 -7.21 24.09
CA ASN A 33 8.92 -7.97 22.87
C ASN A 33 9.34 -7.03 21.71
N ARG A 34 8.71 -5.86 21.57
CA ARG A 34 9.07 -4.86 20.55
C ARG A 34 10.52 -4.38 20.74
N SER A 35 10.91 -3.98 21.95
CA SER A 35 12.26 -3.51 22.26
C SER A 35 13.31 -4.58 21.94
N LYS A 36 13.04 -5.83 22.27
CA LYS A 36 13.90 -6.98 21.95
C LYS A 36 14.09 -7.18 20.46
N LEU A 37 13.01 -7.08 19.67
CA LEU A 37 13.05 -7.24 18.22
C LEU A 37 13.82 -6.09 17.55
N LEU A 38 13.67 -4.86 18.04
CA LEU A 38 14.44 -3.71 17.56
C LEU A 38 15.95 -3.85 17.88
N GLU A 39 16.28 -4.36 19.06
CA GLU A 39 17.68 -4.63 19.42
C GLU A 39 18.31 -5.69 18.51
N LEU A 40 17.57 -6.75 18.15
CA LEU A 40 18.02 -7.76 17.18
C LEU A 40 18.32 -7.14 15.80
N ASN A 41 17.44 -6.26 15.30
CA ASN A 41 17.68 -5.56 14.05
C ASN A 41 18.91 -4.65 14.12
N LYS A 42 19.12 -3.95 15.24
CA LYS A 42 20.31 -3.11 15.47
C LYS A 42 21.59 -3.94 15.46
N LEU A 43 21.61 -5.09 16.16
CA LEU A 43 22.75 -6.00 16.18
C LEU A 43 23.03 -6.59 14.79
N ALA A 44 21.97 -6.94 14.04
CA ALA A 44 22.10 -7.41 12.67
C ALA A 44 22.67 -6.33 11.75
N ALA A 45 22.23 -5.06 11.91
CA ALA A 45 22.78 -3.94 11.14
C ALA A 45 24.27 -3.76 11.40
N SER A 46 24.71 -3.79 12.66
CA SER A 46 26.13 -3.72 13.03
C SER A 46 26.92 -4.87 12.41
N PHE A 47 26.40 -6.10 12.51
CA PHE A 47 27.03 -7.27 11.89
C PHE A 47 27.21 -7.10 10.37
N TYR A 48 26.15 -6.71 9.65
CA TYR A 48 26.23 -6.54 8.21
C TYR A 48 27.17 -5.39 7.79
N GLN A 49 27.23 -4.31 8.56
CA GLN A 49 28.18 -3.22 8.35
C GLN A 49 29.64 -3.69 8.51
N GLU A 50 29.95 -4.47 9.54
CA GLU A 50 31.25 -5.07 9.75
C GLU A 50 31.61 -6.02 8.59
N GLN A 51 30.66 -6.82 8.13
CA GLN A 51 30.86 -7.74 7.01
C GLN A 51 31.15 -7.02 5.68
N LEU A 52 30.72 -5.77 5.48
CA LEU A 52 31.04 -5.00 4.27
C LEU A 52 32.55 -4.75 4.10
N ALA A 53 33.32 -4.77 5.19
CA ALA A 53 34.77 -4.64 5.18
C ALA A 53 35.50 -5.98 4.90
N SER A 54 34.80 -7.12 4.95
CA SER A 54 35.39 -8.45 4.74
C SER A 54 35.88 -8.66 3.30
N GLU A 55 36.75 -9.64 3.10
CA GLU A 55 37.24 -10.02 1.74
C GLU A 55 36.07 -10.51 0.88
N GLU A 56 35.15 -11.28 1.43
CA GLU A 56 33.96 -11.80 0.74
C GLU A 56 33.07 -10.69 0.17
N ALA A 57 33.06 -9.52 0.78
CA ALA A 57 32.25 -8.36 0.35
C ALA A 57 32.83 -7.58 -0.84
N LEU A 58 33.90 -8.05 -1.50
CA LEU A 58 34.50 -7.34 -2.61
C LEU A 58 33.47 -6.94 -3.69
N LYS A 59 32.62 -7.89 -4.10
CA LYS A 59 31.58 -7.66 -5.10
C LYS A 59 30.53 -6.65 -4.66
N ALA A 60 30.27 -6.56 -3.35
CA ALA A 60 29.37 -5.55 -2.77
C ALA A 60 29.99 -4.14 -2.86
N ARG A 61 31.28 -4.01 -2.54
CA ARG A 61 31.99 -2.74 -2.65
C ARG A 61 32.14 -2.29 -4.10
N GLU A 62 32.47 -3.21 -5.03
CA GLU A 62 32.49 -2.94 -6.47
C GLU A 62 31.14 -2.45 -6.98
N PHE A 63 30.06 -3.08 -6.55
CA PHE A 63 28.70 -2.62 -6.88
C PHE A 63 28.46 -1.18 -6.42
N LEU A 64 28.78 -0.84 -5.17
CA LEU A 64 28.60 0.51 -4.63
C LEU A 64 29.44 1.53 -5.41
N VAL A 65 30.71 1.25 -5.63
CA VAL A 65 31.61 2.11 -6.43
C VAL A 65 31.10 2.28 -7.86
N SER A 66 30.60 1.19 -8.49
CA SER A 66 30.05 1.25 -9.84
C SER A 66 28.81 2.15 -9.95
N ARG A 67 28.12 2.38 -8.83
CA ARG A 67 26.98 3.30 -8.70
C ARG A 67 27.38 4.70 -8.20
N GLY A 68 28.67 4.98 -8.06
CA GLY A 68 29.18 6.28 -7.60
C GLY A 68 29.07 6.50 -6.09
N PHE A 69 29.03 5.41 -5.29
CA PHE A 69 28.99 5.47 -3.82
C PHE A 69 30.31 4.99 -3.23
N ASP A 70 30.96 5.86 -2.48
CA ASP A 70 32.21 5.58 -1.77
C ASP A 70 31.97 5.00 -0.36
N ALA A 71 33.05 4.72 0.36
CA ALA A 71 32.98 4.21 1.72
C ALA A 71 32.29 5.18 2.70
N SER A 72 32.44 6.50 2.50
CA SER A 72 31.79 7.51 3.32
C SER A 72 30.28 7.49 3.12
N SER A 73 29.84 7.39 1.88
CA SER A 73 28.43 7.21 1.53
C SER A 73 27.87 5.93 2.16
N ALA A 74 28.59 4.80 2.04
CA ALA A 74 28.18 3.55 2.64
C ALA A 74 28.03 3.65 4.16
N ALA A 75 28.94 4.34 4.84
CA ALA A 75 28.85 4.57 6.29
C ALA A 75 27.66 5.47 6.68
N THR A 76 27.43 6.57 5.93
CA THR A 76 26.32 7.50 6.17
C THR A 76 24.96 6.81 6.10
N PHE A 77 24.76 5.94 5.11
CA PHE A 77 23.49 5.20 4.93
C PHE A 77 23.47 3.87 5.69
N GLY A 78 24.54 3.52 6.40
CA GLY A 78 24.63 2.30 7.20
C GLY A 78 24.61 1.01 6.36
N ILE A 79 25.13 1.06 5.13
CA ILE A 79 25.09 -0.07 4.20
C ILE A 79 25.90 -1.23 4.75
N GLY A 80 25.38 -2.45 4.56
CA GLY A 80 26.01 -3.68 4.98
C GLY A 80 26.10 -4.73 3.87
N TYR A 81 26.75 -5.84 4.19
CA TYR A 81 26.82 -7.03 3.36
C TYR A 81 26.40 -8.27 4.14
N ALA A 82 25.50 -9.06 3.59
CA ALA A 82 25.19 -10.39 4.11
C ALA A 82 26.07 -11.42 3.45
N PRO A 83 26.92 -12.16 4.20
CA PRO A 83 27.73 -13.23 3.65
C PRO A 83 26.91 -14.32 2.95
N LYS A 84 27.52 -15.09 2.04
CA LYS A 84 26.84 -16.17 1.27
C LYS A 84 26.41 -17.36 2.12
N GLY A 85 27.04 -17.57 3.26
CA GLY A 85 26.76 -18.71 4.15
C GLY A 85 25.33 -18.72 4.63
N TRP A 86 24.84 -19.91 4.96
CA TRP A 86 23.45 -20.13 5.32
C TRP A 86 23.07 -19.67 6.73
N ARG A 87 24.06 -19.51 7.63
CA ARG A 87 23.82 -19.29 9.07
C ARG A 87 24.74 -18.25 9.70
N ASN A 88 25.38 -17.40 8.92
CA ASN A 88 26.37 -16.46 9.43
C ASN A 88 25.80 -15.51 10.49
N LEU A 89 24.64 -14.90 10.22
CA LEU A 89 23.97 -14.03 11.16
C LEU A 89 23.37 -14.83 12.33
N ILE A 90 22.70 -15.95 12.03
CA ILE A 90 22.10 -16.81 13.06
C ILE A 90 23.17 -17.25 14.06
N ASP A 91 24.30 -17.79 13.61
CA ASP A 91 25.37 -18.29 14.48
C ASP A 91 26.00 -17.14 15.28
N HIS A 92 26.18 -15.97 14.66
CA HIS A 92 26.65 -14.76 15.35
C HIS A 92 25.72 -14.31 16.47
N LEU A 93 24.40 -14.24 16.22
CA LEU A 93 23.44 -13.76 17.22
C LEU A 93 23.11 -14.82 18.28
N THR A 94 23.05 -16.10 17.89
CA THR A 94 22.82 -17.18 18.86
C THR A 94 24.01 -17.37 19.81
N SER A 95 25.26 -17.16 19.35
CA SER A 95 26.42 -17.14 20.23
C SER A 95 26.39 -16.04 21.29
N LYS A 96 25.62 -14.96 21.03
CA LYS A 96 25.34 -13.86 21.98
C LYS A 96 24.11 -14.09 22.85
N GLY A 97 23.49 -15.28 22.78
CA GLY A 97 22.36 -15.68 23.61
C GLY A 97 20.97 -15.36 23.05
N HIS A 98 20.87 -14.89 21.80
CA HIS A 98 19.58 -14.63 21.18
C HIS A 98 18.96 -15.92 20.60
N LYS A 99 17.62 -16.01 20.65
CA LYS A 99 16.89 -17.20 20.20
C LYS A 99 16.58 -17.15 18.72
N LEU A 100 16.62 -18.31 18.04
CA LEU A 100 16.28 -18.43 16.62
C LEU A 100 14.83 -17.97 16.33
N GLU A 101 13.88 -18.27 17.21
CA GLU A 101 12.48 -17.89 17.09
C GLU A 101 12.30 -16.36 16.99
N ASP A 102 13.10 -15.61 17.76
CA ASP A 102 13.07 -14.15 17.72
C ASP A 102 13.64 -13.61 16.38
N LEU A 103 14.71 -14.26 15.87
CA LEU A 103 15.28 -13.91 14.55
C LEU A 103 14.29 -14.19 13.41
N ILE A 104 13.51 -15.28 13.51
CA ILE A 104 12.43 -15.58 12.55
C ILE A 104 11.31 -14.54 12.66
N THR A 105 10.90 -14.22 13.89
CA THR A 105 9.83 -13.25 14.16
C THR A 105 10.16 -11.86 13.59
N VAL A 106 11.41 -11.43 13.67
CA VAL A 106 11.86 -10.13 13.15
C VAL A 106 12.26 -10.19 11.66
N GLY A 107 12.16 -11.37 11.03
CA GLY A 107 12.40 -11.54 9.60
C GLY A 107 13.87 -11.57 9.18
N LEU A 108 14.80 -11.83 10.11
CA LEU A 108 16.22 -12.00 9.85
C LEU A 108 16.57 -13.45 9.46
N ALA A 109 15.79 -14.41 9.92
CA ALA A 109 15.94 -15.83 9.63
C ALA A 109 14.66 -16.43 9.05
N MET A 110 14.80 -17.59 8.42
CA MET A 110 13.70 -18.40 7.91
C MET A 110 13.78 -19.80 8.47
N GLN A 111 12.62 -20.41 8.72
CA GLN A 111 12.53 -21.81 9.19
C GLN A 111 12.71 -22.78 8.03
N SER A 112 13.39 -23.89 8.27
CA SER A 112 13.44 -25.05 7.38
C SER A 112 13.43 -26.36 8.18
N ASP A 113 13.23 -27.49 7.49
CA ASP A 113 13.25 -28.84 8.11
C ASP A 113 14.60 -29.18 8.77
N LYS A 114 15.68 -28.52 8.31
CA LYS A 114 17.05 -28.69 8.82
C LYS A 114 17.45 -27.66 9.88
N GLY A 115 16.51 -26.91 10.41
CA GLY A 115 16.73 -25.75 11.29
C GLY A 115 16.60 -24.42 10.54
N GLY A 116 16.91 -23.29 11.20
CA GLY A 116 16.82 -21.96 10.58
C GLY A 116 18.00 -21.65 9.65
N TYR A 117 17.75 -20.75 8.69
CA TYR A 117 18.79 -20.19 7.82
C TYR A 117 18.60 -18.67 7.66
N ASP A 118 19.70 -17.97 7.34
CA ASP A 118 19.71 -16.52 7.17
C ASP A 118 18.82 -16.12 5.98
N ARG A 119 17.94 -15.14 6.18
CA ARG A 119 17.07 -14.63 5.13
C ARG A 119 17.88 -13.95 4.01
N PHE A 120 18.87 -13.15 4.39
CA PHE A 120 19.72 -12.42 3.46
C PHE A 120 21.07 -13.13 3.33
N ARG A 121 21.48 -13.42 2.11
CA ARG A 121 22.74 -14.12 1.79
C ARG A 121 23.31 -13.60 0.48
N GLY A 122 24.61 -13.27 0.44
CA GLY A 122 25.30 -12.78 -0.74
C GLY A 122 24.71 -11.46 -1.28
N ARG A 123 24.24 -10.57 -0.40
CA ARG A 123 23.52 -9.36 -0.81
C ARG A 123 24.08 -8.10 -0.16
N VAL A 124 23.99 -6.97 -0.86
CA VAL A 124 24.11 -5.63 -0.24
C VAL A 124 22.82 -5.31 0.49
N LEU A 125 22.92 -4.73 1.70
CA LEU A 125 21.78 -4.36 2.53
C LEU A 125 21.75 -2.88 2.84
N TRP A 126 20.55 -2.34 2.87
CA TRP A 126 20.19 -1.02 3.38
C TRP A 126 19.33 -1.19 4.62
N PRO A 127 19.76 -0.70 5.81
CA PRO A 127 18.90 -0.71 6.99
C PRO A 127 17.75 0.27 6.79
N ILE A 128 16.53 -0.20 7.00
CA ILE A 128 15.33 0.62 6.97
C ILE A 128 15.07 1.08 8.39
N LYS A 129 15.06 2.41 8.61
CA LYS A 129 14.94 3.01 9.93
C LYS A 129 13.69 3.86 10.03
N ASP A 130 13.19 3.98 11.25
CA ASP A 130 12.14 4.96 11.56
C ASP A 130 12.72 6.36 11.79
N ALA A 131 11.83 7.33 12.06
CA ALA A 131 12.21 8.70 12.36
C ALA A 131 13.07 8.87 13.64
N ASN A 132 13.20 7.83 14.46
CA ASN A 132 14.02 7.79 15.67
C ASN A 132 15.34 7.01 15.47
N GLU A 133 15.70 6.73 14.22
CA GLU A 133 16.92 5.99 13.84
C GLU A 133 16.89 4.49 14.26
N GLN A 134 15.75 3.96 14.73
CA GLN A 134 15.62 2.55 15.08
C GLN A 134 15.54 1.69 13.81
N VAL A 135 16.34 0.65 13.72
CA VAL A 135 16.33 -0.27 12.58
C VAL A 135 15.11 -1.17 12.66
N LEU A 136 14.18 -1.00 11.72
CA LEU A 136 12.95 -1.78 11.62
C LEU A 136 13.12 -3.04 10.78
N GLY A 137 14.00 -3.00 9.78
CA GLY A 137 14.26 -4.08 8.84
C GLY A 137 15.31 -3.70 7.81
N PHE A 138 15.36 -4.44 6.71
CA PHE A 138 16.37 -4.28 5.68
C PHE A 138 15.78 -4.41 4.28
N GLY A 139 16.31 -3.61 3.34
CA GLY A 139 16.24 -3.87 1.93
C GLY A 139 17.53 -4.50 1.45
N ALA A 140 17.46 -5.51 0.61
CA ALA A 140 18.63 -6.24 0.14
C ALA A 140 18.61 -6.41 -1.38
N ARG A 141 19.75 -6.17 -2.06
CA ARG A 141 19.93 -6.38 -3.49
C ARG A 141 20.88 -7.53 -3.75
N LYS A 142 20.50 -8.44 -4.65
CA LYS A 142 21.34 -9.55 -5.05
C LYS A 142 22.57 -9.08 -5.82
N LEU A 143 23.70 -9.77 -5.62
CA LEU A 143 24.97 -9.49 -6.25
C LEU A 143 25.44 -10.62 -7.18
N TYR A 144 24.89 -11.79 -7.02
CA TYR A 144 25.35 -13.01 -7.68
C TYR A 144 24.25 -13.62 -8.53
N ASP A 145 24.61 -14.16 -9.70
CA ASP A 145 23.65 -14.74 -10.65
C ASP A 145 23.08 -16.07 -10.17
N ASP A 146 23.82 -16.80 -9.31
CA ASP A 146 23.41 -18.03 -8.64
C ASP A 146 22.38 -17.82 -7.51
N ASP A 147 22.05 -16.56 -7.16
CA ASP A 147 20.92 -16.25 -6.29
C ASP A 147 19.61 -16.26 -7.10
N GLU A 148 18.80 -17.33 -6.97
CA GLU A 148 17.52 -17.49 -7.66
C GLU A 148 16.44 -16.51 -7.15
N GLY A 149 16.67 -15.81 -6.03
CA GLY A 149 15.75 -14.86 -5.43
C GLY A 149 15.55 -13.58 -6.25
N PRO A 150 14.59 -12.74 -5.88
CA PRO A 150 14.31 -11.48 -6.58
C PRO A 150 15.51 -10.53 -6.51
N LYS A 151 15.63 -9.63 -7.50
CA LYS A 151 16.67 -8.59 -7.57
C LYS A 151 16.75 -7.78 -6.28
N TYR A 152 15.60 -7.40 -5.73
CA TYR A 152 15.44 -6.77 -4.41
C TYR A 152 14.59 -7.64 -3.51
N LEU A 153 15.08 -7.87 -2.29
CA LEU A 153 14.42 -8.64 -1.24
C LEU A 153 14.35 -7.78 0.02
N ASN A 154 13.15 -7.48 0.49
CA ASN A 154 12.95 -6.72 1.71
C ASN A 154 12.57 -7.63 2.89
N THR A 155 12.75 -7.12 4.11
CA THR A 155 12.17 -7.73 5.32
C THR A 155 10.67 -7.93 5.08
N PRO A 156 10.07 -9.06 5.49
CA PRO A 156 8.61 -9.28 5.41
C PRO A 156 7.88 -8.38 6.42
N GLU A 157 6.55 -8.42 6.42
CA GLU A 157 5.78 -7.84 7.52
C GLU A 157 6.16 -8.50 8.84
N THR A 158 6.45 -7.68 9.86
CA THR A 158 6.82 -8.14 11.20
C THR A 158 6.16 -7.27 12.26
N PRO A 159 6.18 -7.64 13.55
CA PRO A 159 5.63 -6.78 14.61
C PRO A 159 6.27 -5.39 14.71
N VAL A 160 7.46 -5.19 14.14
CA VAL A 160 8.19 -3.90 14.16
C VAL A 160 8.32 -3.22 12.79
N TYR A 161 7.97 -3.91 11.70
CA TYR A 161 8.13 -3.40 10.34
C TYR A 161 6.86 -3.61 9.50
N HIS A 162 6.25 -2.49 9.11
CA HIS A 162 5.09 -2.45 8.22
C HIS A 162 5.45 -1.60 6.98
N LYS A 163 5.52 -2.24 5.81
CA LYS A 163 5.98 -1.60 4.56
C LYS A 163 5.20 -0.35 4.18
N SER A 164 3.90 -0.35 4.42
CA SER A 164 3.04 0.79 4.10
C SER A 164 3.24 2.00 5.01
N GLY A 165 3.83 1.81 6.20
CA GLY A 165 4.03 2.84 7.21
C GLY A 165 5.44 3.42 7.27
N VAL A 166 6.35 3.02 6.36
CA VAL A 166 7.77 3.37 6.44
C VAL A 166 8.27 3.93 5.11
N LEU A 167 9.10 4.96 5.19
CA LEU A 167 9.86 5.51 4.06
C LEU A 167 11.35 5.37 4.34
N TYR A 168 12.10 4.76 3.42
CA TYR A 168 13.55 4.65 3.50
C TYR A 168 14.21 6.04 3.42
N GLY A 169 15.22 6.28 4.22
CA GLY A 169 15.95 7.54 4.29
C GLY A 169 15.27 8.60 5.16
N LEU A 170 14.11 8.28 5.77
CA LEU A 170 13.37 9.23 6.60
C LEU A 170 14.17 9.67 7.84
N ASP A 171 14.94 8.78 8.44
CA ASP A 171 15.85 9.08 9.56
C ASP A 171 16.81 10.24 9.22
N LEU A 172 17.36 10.23 8.02
CA LEU A 172 18.29 11.26 7.51
C LEU A 172 17.54 12.51 7.00
N ALA A 173 16.40 12.32 6.34
CA ALA A 173 15.66 13.39 5.66
C ALA A 173 14.80 14.25 6.58
N ARG A 174 14.33 13.71 7.72
CA ARG A 174 13.30 14.32 8.57
C ARG A 174 13.56 15.80 8.91
N LYS A 175 14.78 16.14 9.34
CA LYS A 175 15.12 17.52 9.76
C LYS A 175 15.02 18.50 8.60
N GLU A 176 15.55 18.11 7.43
CA GLU A 176 15.50 18.95 6.23
C GLU A 176 14.09 19.01 5.63
N ILE A 177 13.29 17.94 5.70
CA ILE A 177 11.87 17.94 5.29
C ILE A 177 11.10 19.00 6.10
N VAL A 178 11.21 18.98 7.43
CA VAL A 178 10.51 19.93 8.29
C VAL A 178 10.98 21.36 8.01
N LYS A 179 12.28 21.57 7.82
CA LYS A 179 12.88 22.89 7.57
C LYS A 179 12.51 23.46 6.21
N LYS A 180 12.60 22.65 5.14
CA LYS A 180 12.35 23.07 3.75
C LYS A 180 10.89 22.94 3.34
N ARG A 181 10.07 22.24 4.13
CA ARG A 181 8.69 21.87 3.80
C ARG A 181 8.58 21.21 2.43
N GLU A 182 9.57 20.40 2.12
CA GLU A 182 9.68 19.70 0.85
C GLU A 182 10.01 18.23 1.10
N VAL A 183 9.35 17.33 0.36
CA VAL A 183 9.67 15.89 0.31
C VAL A 183 9.91 15.50 -1.13
N ILE A 184 11.00 14.80 -1.40
CA ILE A 184 11.27 14.16 -2.69
C ILE A 184 11.03 12.67 -2.51
N VAL A 185 10.08 12.11 -3.25
CA VAL A 185 9.75 10.67 -3.22
C VAL A 185 10.34 10.03 -4.46
N VAL A 186 11.30 9.15 -4.26
CA VAL A 186 11.99 8.38 -5.31
C VAL A 186 11.63 6.90 -5.22
N GLU A 187 12.04 6.07 -6.19
CA GLU A 187 11.63 4.66 -6.26
C GLU A 187 12.49 3.74 -5.40
N GLY A 188 13.81 3.97 -5.33
CA GLY A 188 14.75 3.02 -4.75
C GLY A 188 15.74 3.57 -3.73
N TYR A 189 16.45 2.66 -3.07
CA TYR A 189 17.47 2.96 -2.07
C TYR A 189 18.64 3.79 -2.66
N THR A 190 19.09 3.42 -3.85
CA THR A 190 20.17 4.09 -4.58
C THR A 190 19.79 5.50 -5.00
N ASP A 191 18.52 5.74 -5.31
CA ASP A 191 18.02 7.05 -5.71
C ASP A 191 17.99 8.03 -4.55
N VAL A 192 17.57 7.54 -3.35
CA VAL A 192 17.68 8.32 -2.12
C VAL A 192 19.12 8.73 -1.88
N MET A 193 20.06 7.78 -1.97
CA MET A 193 21.48 8.07 -1.79
C MET A 193 21.98 9.10 -2.80
N ALA A 194 21.63 8.96 -4.07
CA ALA A 194 22.02 9.89 -5.13
C ALA A 194 21.50 11.30 -4.88
N CYS A 195 20.22 11.45 -4.51
CA CYS A 195 19.63 12.74 -4.17
C CYS A 195 20.32 13.39 -2.96
N HIS A 196 20.54 12.62 -1.87
CA HIS A 196 21.19 13.14 -0.67
C HIS A 196 22.62 13.63 -0.96
N LEU A 197 23.40 12.84 -1.71
CA LEU A 197 24.78 13.21 -2.09
C LEU A 197 24.82 14.42 -3.02
N ALA A 198 23.80 14.61 -3.86
CA ALA A 198 23.62 15.82 -4.67
C ALA A 198 23.09 17.04 -3.89
N GLY A 199 22.95 16.94 -2.54
CA GLY A 199 22.50 18.04 -1.67
C GLY A 199 20.99 18.11 -1.45
N HIS A 200 20.22 17.18 -2.03
CA HIS A 200 18.76 17.10 -1.88
C HIS A 200 18.38 16.12 -0.77
N GLN A 201 18.65 16.50 0.48
CA GLN A 201 18.52 15.68 1.69
C GLN A 201 17.07 15.47 2.15
N THR A 202 16.06 15.88 1.37
CA THR A 202 14.64 15.62 1.63
C THR A 202 14.10 14.39 0.90
N ALA A 203 15.00 13.64 0.24
CA ALA A 203 14.64 12.47 -0.54
C ALA A 203 14.36 11.24 0.35
N VAL A 204 13.29 10.53 0.04
CA VAL A 204 12.83 9.28 0.67
C VAL A 204 12.32 8.31 -0.39
N ALA A 205 12.27 7.02 -0.07
CA ALA A 205 11.70 6.01 -0.98
C ALA A 205 10.75 5.06 -0.26
N THR A 206 9.81 4.46 -1.02
CA THR A 206 9.00 3.36 -0.52
C THR A 206 9.83 2.07 -0.44
N CYS A 207 9.47 1.17 0.48
CA CYS A 207 10.23 -0.06 0.75
C CYS A 207 9.68 -1.26 -0.03
N GLY A 208 9.64 -1.18 -1.37
CA GLY A 208 9.15 -2.27 -2.23
C GLY A 208 7.63 -2.47 -2.14
N THR A 209 6.89 -1.42 -1.85
CA THR A 209 5.44 -1.33 -1.94
C THR A 209 5.05 -0.08 -2.72
N ALA A 210 3.85 -0.08 -3.29
CA ALA A 210 3.34 1.11 -3.94
C ALA A 210 3.10 2.22 -2.91
N PHE A 211 3.33 3.46 -3.33
CA PHE A 211 3.00 4.63 -2.53
C PHE A 211 1.48 4.69 -2.24
N GLY A 212 1.09 4.91 -0.99
CA GLY A 212 -0.32 4.84 -0.56
C GLY A 212 -0.63 5.75 0.63
N GLU A 213 -1.85 5.59 1.18
CA GLU A 213 -2.41 6.49 2.21
C GLU A 213 -1.58 6.61 3.49
N ASP A 214 -0.95 5.53 3.95
CA ASP A 214 -0.10 5.56 5.15
C ASP A 214 1.13 6.44 4.93
N HIS A 215 1.73 6.37 3.72
CA HIS A 215 2.82 7.26 3.33
C HIS A 215 2.36 8.72 3.26
N ILE A 216 1.16 9.00 2.72
CA ILE A 216 0.58 10.35 2.68
C ILE A 216 0.38 10.88 4.11
N ARG A 217 -0.18 10.06 5.02
CA ARG A 217 -0.36 10.44 6.43
C ARG A 217 0.98 10.76 7.10
N LEU A 218 2.00 9.95 6.83
CA LEU A 218 3.35 10.17 7.37
C LEU A 218 3.95 11.49 6.86
N ILE A 219 3.88 11.74 5.56
CA ILE A 219 4.38 12.98 4.94
C ILE A 219 3.60 14.20 5.45
N ASN A 220 2.27 14.16 5.49
CA ASN A 220 1.44 15.25 6.00
C ASN A 220 1.78 15.61 7.47
N ARG A 221 2.07 14.60 8.28
CA ARG A 221 2.51 14.79 9.68
C ARG A 221 3.84 15.51 9.74
N LEU A 222 4.80 15.16 8.89
CA LEU A 222 6.12 15.80 8.84
C LEU A 222 6.06 17.23 8.32
N LEU A 223 5.26 17.48 7.30
CA LEU A 223 5.05 18.81 6.74
C LEU A 223 4.24 19.71 7.69
N GLY A 224 3.41 19.12 8.57
CA GLY A 224 2.61 19.86 9.54
C GLY A 224 1.58 20.80 8.90
N GLN A 225 0.90 21.58 9.74
CA GLN A 225 0.00 22.64 9.31
C GLN A 225 0.70 23.98 9.47
N SER A 226 0.99 24.66 8.35
CA SER A 226 1.58 26.02 8.32
C SER A 226 1.01 26.76 7.12
N SER A 227 0.99 28.08 7.19
CA SER A 227 0.62 28.96 6.07
C SER A 227 1.63 28.93 4.92
N ASP A 228 2.86 28.50 5.19
CA ASP A 228 3.88 28.41 4.15
C ASP A 228 3.61 27.20 3.23
N PRO A 229 3.76 27.36 1.92
CA PRO A 229 3.50 26.28 0.97
C PRO A 229 4.46 25.11 1.20
N ALA A 230 3.93 23.91 1.24
CA ALA A 230 4.68 22.66 1.25
C ALA A 230 4.66 22.01 -0.13
N SER A 231 5.68 21.21 -0.45
CA SER A 231 5.76 20.50 -1.72
C SER A 231 6.15 19.03 -1.56
N VAL A 232 5.54 18.19 -2.38
CA VAL A 232 5.93 16.79 -2.56
C VAL A 232 6.28 16.58 -4.03
N ILE A 233 7.51 16.17 -4.29
CA ILE A 233 8.05 15.97 -5.63
C ILE A 233 8.23 14.47 -5.83
N PHE A 234 7.55 13.89 -6.80
CA PHE A 234 7.71 12.50 -7.17
C PHE A 234 8.68 12.38 -8.35
N THR A 235 9.63 11.47 -8.26
CA THR A 235 10.40 11.06 -9.42
C THR A 235 9.91 9.69 -9.85
N PHE A 236 9.33 9.61 -11.03
CA PHE A 236 8.87 8.35 -11.59
C PHE A 236 9.73 8.00 -12.81
N ASP A 237 10.00 6.74 -12.96
CA ASP A 237 10.58 6.23 -14.20
C ASP A 237 9.63 6.55 -15.36
N PRO A 238 10.13 6.95 -16.53
CA PRO A 238 9.29 7.33 -17.67
C PRO A 238 8.61 6.14 -18.35
N ASP A 239 8.77 4.94 -17.81
CA ASP A 239 8.16 3.73 -18.30
C ASP A 239 6.65 3.64 -17.95
N ALA A 240 5.99 2.59 -18.42
CA ALA A 240 4.57 2.36 -18.16
C ALA A 240 4.26 2.15 -16.66
N ALA A 241 5.21 1.64 -15.87
CA ALA A 241 5.04 1.41 -14.45
C ALA A 241 5.06 2.75 -13.68
N GLY A 242 6.03 3.63 -13.96
CA GLY A 242 6.11 4.97 -13.37
C GLY A 242 4.94 5.86 -13.77
N GLN A 243 4.46 5.78 -15.02
CA GLN A 243 3.24 6.46 -15.46
C GLN A 243 2.01 6.01 -14.66
N LYS A 244 1.88 4.69 -14.44
CA LYS A 244 0.80 4.13 -13.61
C LYS A 244 0.92 4.55 -12.15
N ALA A 245 2.15 4.66 -11.63
CA ALA A 245 2.39 5.17 -10.28
C ALA A 245 1.98 6.64 -10.15
N ALA A 246 2.32 7.49 -11.12
CA ALA A 246 1.91 8.90 -11.16
C ALA A 246 0.38 9.06 -11.18
N LEU A 247 -0.33 8.26 -12.01
CA LEU A 247 -1.80 8.27 -12.04
C LEU A 247 -2.43 7.82 -10.72
N ARG A 248 -1.81 6.87 -10.03
CA ARG A 248 -2.25 6.43 -8.70
C ARG A 248 -2.10 7.54 -7.66
N VAL A 249 -0.93 8.18 -7.62
CA VAL A 249 -0.68 9.32 -6.73
C VAL A 249 -1.64 10.47 -7.03
N TYR A 250 -1.97 10.69 -8.30
CA TYR A 250 -2.98 11.69 -8.68
C TYR A 250 -4.35 11.39 -8.05
N GLY A 251 -4.81 10.14 -8.08
CA GLY A 251 -6.07 9.74 -7.44
C GLY A 251 -6.13 10.06 -5.94
N ASP A 252 -4.97 10.09 -5.28
CA ASP A 252 -4.84 10.42 -3.86
C ASP A 252 -4.34 11.86 -3.62
N SER A 253 -4.16 12.68 -4.66
CA SER A 253 -3.52 14.02 -4.57
C SER A 253 -4.26 14.99 -3.66
N SER A 254 -5.59 14.88 -3.55
CA SER A 254 -6.41 15.68 -2.64
C SER A 254 -6.18 15.40 -1.15
N LYS A 255 -5.53 14.28 -0.82
CA LYS A 255 -5.19 13.90 0.56
C LYS A 255 -3.90 14.56 1.06
N PHE A 256 -3.10 15.17 0.17
CA PHE A 256 -1.89 15.90 0.56
C PHE A 256 -2.21 17.31 1.05
N ASN A 257 -1.56 17.70 2.14
CA ASN A 257 -1.51 19.09 2.62
C ASN A 257 -0.36 19.85 1.96
N ALA A 258 -0.07 19.55 0.69
CA ALA A 258 1.08 20.08 -0.04
C ALA A 258 0.81 20.13 -1.54
N LEU A 259 1.52 20.98 -2.25
CA LEU A 259 1.54 20.97 -3.71
C LEU A 259 2.30 19.74 -4.23
N THR A 260 1.73 19.04 -5.18
CA THR A 260 2.32 17.83 -5.74
C THR A 260 2.94 18.09 -7.11
N PHE A 261 4.16 17.60 -7.30
CA PHE A 261 4.95 17.76 -8.52
C PHE A 261 5.50 16.42 -9.00
N VAL A 262 5.85 16.37 -10.27
CA VAL A 262 6.60 15.28 -10.90
C VAL A 262 7.88 15.84 -11.50
N ALA A 263 9.00 15.19 -11.22
CA ALA A 263 10.28 15.42 -11.87
C ALA A 263 10.69 14.13 -12.60
N ALA A 264 11.12 14.24 -13.84
CA ALA A 264 11.60 13.11 -14.64
C ALA A 264 13.01 13.37 -15.13
N GLY A 265 13.87 12.35 -15.02
CA GLY A 265 15.20 12.40 -15.57
C GLY A 265 15.19 12.45 -17.10
N PRO A 266 16.19 13.09 -17.72
CA PRO A 266 16.35 13.06 -19.17
C PRO A 266 16.58 11.62 -19.64
N GLU A 267 16.07 11.28 -20.83
CA GLU A 267 16.23 9.95 -21.47
C GLU A 267 15.79 8.77 -20.59
N GLY A 268 15.02 9.03 -19.53
CA GLY A 268 14.51 7.99 -18.65
C GLY A 268 15.46 7.53 -17.57
N LEU A 269 16.52 8.27 -17.29
CA LEU A 269 17.45 7.93 -16.23
C LEU A 269 16.80 8.15 -14.85
N ASP A 270 16.94 7.16 -13.98
CA ASP A 270 16.65 7.31 -12.56
C ASP A 270 17.67 8.24 -11.88
N PRO A 271 17.40 8.77 -10.67
CA PRO A 271 18.33 9.65 -9.96
C PRO A 271 19.73 9.06 -9.77
N ALA A 272 19.85 7.75 -9.51
CA ALA A 272 21.15 7.12 -9.29
C ALA A 272 21.97 7.03 -10.59
N ASP A 273 21.35 6.63 -11.68
CA ASP A 273 22.01 6.56 -12.99
C ASP A 273 22.27 7.98 -13.54
N LEU A 274 21.37 8.93 -13.36
CA LEU A 274 21.56 10.34 -13.74
C LEU A 274 22.77 10.97 -13.03
N ARG A 275 22.87 10.79 -11.70
CA ARG A 275 24.01 11.27 -10.93
C ARG A 275 25.33 10.66 -11.39
N LYS A 276 25.32 9.35 -11.61
CA LYS A 276 26.50 8.60 -12.09
C LYS A 276 26.98 9.10 -13.45
N GLU A 277 26.08 9.37 -14.38
CA GLU A 277 26.45 9.75 -15.75
C GLU A 277 26.75 11.25 -15.90
N ARG A 278 26.01 12.10 -15.20
CA ARG A 278 26.02 13.57 -15.40
C ARG A 278 26.36 14.38 -14.16
N GLY A 279 26.58 13.70 -13.01
CA GLY A 279 26.98 14.33 -11.75
C GLY A 279 25.84 14.97 -10.96
N ASP A 280 26.18 15.54 -9.80
CA ASP A 280 25.24 16.06 -8.81
C ASP A 280 24.36 17.21 -9.36
N LYS A 281 24.91 18.02 -10.27
CA LYS A 281 24.21 19.16 -10.88
C LYS A 281 23.02 18.72 -11.71
N ALA A 282 23.10 17.55 -12.36
CA ALA A 282 22.00 17.01 -13.16
C ALA A 282 20.77 16.65 -12.32
N ILE A 283 20.96 16.19 -11.08
CA ILE A 283 19.86 15.98 -10.12
C ILE A 283 19.17 17.30 -9.78
N THR A 284 19.96 18.35 -9.53
CA THR A 284 19.40 19.69 -9.25
C THR A 284 18.62 20.23 -10.44
N GLU A 285 19.12 20.05 -11.67
CA GLU A 285 18.44 20.46 -12.90
C GLU A 285 17.14 19.65 -13.12
N MET A 286 17.16 18.34 -12.90
CA MET A 286 15.99 17.46 -12.96
C MET A 286 14.89 17.93 -11.99
N LEU A 287 15.24 18.16 -10.73
CA LEU A 287 14.30 18.61 -9.70
C LEU A 287 13.83 20.05 -9.94
N GLY A 288 14.68 20.93 -10.49
CA GLY A 288 14.33 22.27 -10.92
C GLY A 288 13.32 22.30 -12.10
N GLY A 289 13.36 21.30 -12.94
CA GLY A 289 12.43 21.10 -14.06
C GLY A 289 11.10 20.44 -13.68
N LYS A 290 10.81 20.25 -12.40
CA LYS A 290 9.57 19.65 -11.90
C LYS A 290 8.33 20.33 -12.45
N LYS A 291 7.31 19.53 -12.78
CA LYS A 291 6.01 20.00 -13.26
C LYS A 291 4.92 19.66 -12.27
N PRO A 292 3.86 20.48 -12.14
CA PRO A 292 2.70 20.10 -11.34
C PRO A 292 2.13 18.76 -11.77
N LEU A 293 1.73 17.92 -10.79
CA LEU A 293 1.19 16.58 -11.06
C LEU A 293 -0.04 16.64 -11.96
N PHE A 294 -0.90 17.65 -11.81
CA PHE A 294 -2.05 17.88 -12.71
C PHE A 294 -1.62 18.05 -14.16
N GLU A 295 -0.60 18.88 -14.43
CA GLU A 295 -0.08 19.08 -15.79
C GLU A 295 0.42 17.76 -16.38
N PHE A 296 1.18 16.99 -15.61
CA PHE A 296 1.69 15.69 -16.04
C PHE A 296 0.54 14.75 -16.46
N VAL A 297 -0.48 14.63 -15.61
CA VAL A 297 -1.64 13.75 -15.87
C VAL A 297 -2.45 14.22 -17.07
N ILE A 298 -2.70 15.53 -17.20
CA ILE A 298 -3.41 16.10 -18.35
C ILE A 298 -2.65 15.78 -19.65
N ARG A 299 -1.35 16.04 -19.69
CA ARG A 299 -0.51 15.76 -20.87
C ARG A 299 -0.47 14.27 -21.20
N HIS A 300 -0.39 13.42 -20.18
CA HIS A 300 -0.45 11.97 -20.35
C HIS A 300 -1.79 11.53 -20.96
N ARG A 301 -2.93 12.10 -20.51
CA ARG A 301 -4.24 11.81 -21.10
C ARG A 301 -4.32 12.24 -22.56
N ILE A 302 -3.78 13.41 -22.89
CA ILE A 302 -3.73 13.92 -24.27
C ILE A 302 -2.87 13.01 -25.16
N SER A 303 -1.71 12.55 -24.68
CA SER A 303 -0.76 11.73 -25.46
C SER A 303 -1.30 10.37 -25.89
N GLN A 304 -2.43 9.92 -25.33
CA GLN A 304 -3.11 8.69 -25.76
C GLN A 304 -3.86 8.85 -27.11
N PHE A 305 -3.91 10.06 -27.67
CA PHE A 305 -4.64 10.38 -28.89
C PHE A 305 -3.67 10.90 -29.97
N PRO A 306 -3.85 10.55 -31.25
CA PRO A 306 -2.92 10.89 -32.30
C PRO A 306 -2.89 12.39 -32.67
N MET A 307 -3.86 13.19 -32.22
CA MET A 307 -3.96 14.66 -32.45
C MET A 307 -3.94 15.11 -33.91
N THR A 308 -4.19 14.21 -34.86
CA THR A 308 -4.08 14.46 -36.31
C THR A 308 -5.27 15.18 -36.92
N ASP A 309 -6.44 14.97 -36.31
CA ASP A 309 -7.73 15.48 -36.80
C ASP A 309 -8.56 16.09 -35.65
N LEU A 310 -9.66 16.77 -36.02
CA LEU A 310 -10.52 17.44 -35.06
C LEU A 310 -11.15 16.45 -34.07
N ASP A 311 -11.57 15.27 -34.54
CA ASP A 311 -12.26 14.27 -33.72
C ASP A 311 -11.32 13.72 -32.62
N SER A 312 -10.08 13.41 -32.98
CA SER A 312 -9.05 12.96 -32.00
C SER A 312 -8.69 14.07 -31.02
N ARG A 313 -8.63 15.33 -31.42
CA ARG A 313 -8.40 16.47 -30.52
C ARG A 313 -9.56 16.67 -29.53
N VAL A 314 -10.80 16.55 -30.01
CA VAL A 314 -11.99 16.60 -29.14
C VAL A 314 -12.03 15.43 -28.19
N ALA A 315 -11.66 14.22 -28.65
CA ALA A 315 -11.56 13.05 -27.78
C ALA A 315 -10.48 13.22 -26.69
N ALA A 316 -9.31 13.76 -27.03
CA ALA A 316 -8.24 14.11 -26.10
C ALA A 316 -8.71 15.14 -25.05
N ALA A 317 -9.42 16.20 -25.49
CA ALA A 317 -9.99 17.18 -24.57
C ALA A 317 -10.99 16.55 -23.58
N ARG A 318 -11.89 15.69 -24.07
CA ARG A 318 -12.85 14.97 -23.22
C ARG A 318 -12.17 14.06 -22.22
N ALA A 319 -11.09 13.37 -22.59
CA ALA A 319 -10.33 12.50 -21.71
C ALA A 319 -9.56 13.28 -20.63
N ALA A 320 -9.11 14.50 -20.94
CA ALA A 320 -8.35 15.35 -20.01
C ALA A 320 -9.23 16.28 -19.16
N ALA A 321 -10.41 16.66 -19.61
CA ALA A 321 -11.33 17.60 -18.94
C ALA A 321 -11.68 17.19 -17.49
N PRO A 322 -11.91 15.90 -17.12
CA PRO A 322 -12.14 15.50 -15.74
C PRO A 322 -11.00 15.89 -14.82
N VAL A 323 -9.74 15.73 -15.26
CA VAL A 323 -8.55 16.08 -14.47
C VAL A 323 -8.53 17.57 -14.14
N VAL A 324 -8.90 18.42 -15.12
CA VAL A 324 -9.00 19.88 -14.91
C VAL A 324 -10.18 20.22 -13.98
N ALA A 325 -11.31 19.52 -14.10
CA ALA A 325 -12.49 19.71 -13.25
C ALA A 325 -12.22 19.39 -11.77
N ASP A 326 -11.34 18.43 -11.49
CA ASP A 326 -10.95 18.02 -10.13
C ASP A 326 -10.08 19.06 -9.40
N ILE A 327 -9.50 20.04 -10.12
CA ILE A 327 -8.70 21.11 -9.51
C ILE A 327 -9.63 21.96 -8.63
N VAL A 328 -9.36 21.96 -7.31
CA VAL A 328 -10.19 22.62 -6.30
C VAL A 328 -10.13 24.14 -6.44
N ASP A 329 -8.92 24.69 -6.62
CA ASP A 329 -8.71 26.14 -6.78
C ASP A 329 -9.32 26.64 -8.10
N PRO A 330 -10.30 27.57 -8.07
CA PRO A 330 -10.96 28.06 -9.27
C PRO A 330 -10.02 28.82 -10.23
N ALA A 331 -9.01 29.52 -9.71
CA ALA A 331 -8.05 30.29 -10.51
C ALA A 331 -7.10 29.33 -11.27
N LEU A 332 -6.57 28.31 -10.59
CA LEU A 332 -5.76 27.26 -11.21
C LEU A 332 -6.58 26.48 -12.24
N ARG A 333 -7.81 26.10 -11.90
CA ARG A 333 -8.71 25.40 -12.83
C ARG A 333 -8.95 26.21 -14.10
N GLY A 334 -9.24 27.52 -13.97
CA GLY A 334 -9.39 28.41 -15.12
C GLY A 334 -8.11 28.53 -15.95
N GLY A 335 -6.95 28.54 -15.29
CA GLY A 335 -5.64 28.50 -15.94
C GLY A 335 -5.43 27.21 -16.76
N TYR A 336 -5.65 26.05 -16.13
CA TYR A 336 -5.52 24.75 -16.81
C TYR A 336 -6.58 24.52 -17.90
N THR A 337 -7.77 25.10 -17.78
CA THR A 337 -8.77 25.05 -18.86
C THR A 337 -8.25 25.74 -20.14
N ARG A 338 -7.63 26.92 -20.01
CA ARG A 338 -6.99 27.60 -21.13
C ARG A 338 -5.81 26.80 -21.68
N GLN A 339 -4.93 26.32 -20.83
CA GLN A 339 -3.79 25.48 -21.24
C GLN A 339 -4.24 24.19 -21.95
N LEU A 340 -5.29 23.53 -21.48
CA LEU A 340 -5.85 22.36 -22.15
C LEU A 340 -6.34 22.72 -23.57
N ALA A 341 -7.06 23.85 -23.70
CA ALA A 341 -7.53 24.33 -25.01
C ALA A 341 -6.37 24.56 -26.00
N ASP A 342 -5.28 25.19 -25.51
CA ASP A 342 -4.06 25.40 -26.29
C ASP A 342 -3.41 24.07 -26.70
N TRP A 343 -3.26 23.13 -25.77
CA TRP A 343 -2.60 21.83 -26.02
C TRP A 343 -3.35 20.96 -27.01
N VAL A 344 -4.70 21.04 -27.04
CA VAL A 344 -5.53 20.28 -27.99
C VAL A 344 -5.92 21.10 -29.20
N SER A 345 -5.53 22.39 -29.30
CA SER A 345 -5.85 23.33 -30.35
C SER A 345 -7.37 23.42 -30.61
N LEU A 346 -8.15 23.60 -29.54
CA LEU A 346 -9.60 23.84 -29.55
C LEU A 346 -9.93 25.21 -28.94
N ASP A 347 -11.15 25.71 -29.20
CA ASP A 347 -11.62 26.92 -28.55
C ASP A 347 -11.76 26.75 -27.04
N VAL A 348 -11.39 27.81 -26.28
CA VAL A 348 -11.46 27.80 -24.82
C VAL A 348 -12.90 27.64 -24.31
N ALA A 349 -13.90 28.16 -25.07
CA ALA A 349 -15.30 28.03 -24.70
C ALA A 349 -15.76 26.57 -24.78
N ASP A 350 -15.36 25.84 -25.82
CA ASP A 350 -15.67 24.41 -25.98
C ASP A 350 -15.04 23.55 -24.89
N VAL A 351 -13.75 23.79 -24.59
CA VAL A 351 -13.06 23.08 -23.52
C VAL A 351 -13.63 23.44 -22.16
N SER A 352 -14.00 24.71 -21.93
CA SER A 352 -14.67 25.15 -20.71
C SER A 352 -16.02 24.46 -20.52
N ALA A 353 -16.78 24.25 -21.57
CA ALA A 353 -18.02 23.50 -21.53
C ALA A 353 -17.79 22.04 -21.14
N LEU A 354 -16.72 21.39 -21.65
CA LEU A 354 -16.33 20.02 -21.26
C LEU A 354 -15.91 19.94 -19.78
N VAL A 355 -15.11 20.88 -19.32
CA VAL A 355 -14.64 20.92 -17.91
C VAL A 355 -15.81 21.18 -16.94
N ASN A 356 -16.71 22.12 -17.27
CA ASN A 356 -17.85 22.47 -16.44
C ASN A 356 -19.01 21.47 -16.57
N GLY A 357 -19.21 20.86 -17.72
CA GLY A 357 -20.21 19.82 -17.96
C GLY A 357 -19.98 18.59 -17.10
N ASN A 358 -18.74 18.23 -16.85
CA ASN A 358 -18.39 17.18 -15.90
C ASN A 358 -18.75 17.52 -14.43
N LYS A 359 -18.85 18.80 -14.05
CA LYS A 359 -19.36 19.20 -12.71
C LYS A 359 -20.86 19.09 -12.60
N GLN A 360 -21.61 19.29 -13.70
CA GLN A 360 -23.07 19.16 -13.71
C GLN A 360 -23.54 17.70 -13.88
N ALA A 361 -22.70 16.81 -14.40
CA ALA A 361 -22.98 15.37 -14.47
C ALA A 361 -23.01 14.70 -13.07
N GLY A 362 -22.54 15.39 -12.02
CA GLY A 362 -22.82 15.01 -10.64
C GLY A 362 -24.23 15.35 -10.14
N VAL A 363 -25.06 16.07 -10.90
CA VAL A 363 -26.39 16.57 -10.46
C VAL A 363 -27.53 16.48 -11.50
N ARG A 364 -27.33 16.13 -12.78
CA ARG A 364 -28.49 15.97 -13.71
C ARG A 364 -28.23 15.07 -14.92
N GLU A 365 -29.11 14.08 -15.00
CA GLU A 365 -29.75 13.42 -16.16
C GLU A 365 -29.00 13.20 -17.48
N ARG A 366 -29.02 11.90 -17.81
CA ARG A 366 -28.79 11.26 -19.09
C ARG A 366 -29.48 11.97 -20.26
N VAL A 367 -28.73 12.19 -21.34
CA VAL A 367 -29.22 12.12 -22.69
C VAL A 367 -28.47 10.98 -23.38
N GLU A 368 -29.20 9.99 -23.89
CA GLU A 368 -28.67 8.81 -24.55
C GLU A 368 -27.91 9.14 -25.83
N PRO A 369 -26.75 8.56 -26.08
CA PRO A 369 -26.27 8.28 -27.43
C PRO A 369 -26.36 6.78 -27.72
N LEU A 370 -26.69 6.51 -28.98
CA LEU A 370 -26.80 5.17 -29.55
C LEU A 370 -25.62 4.25 -29.20
N ARG A 371 -26.00 3.06 -28.79
CA ARG A 371 -25.27 1.82 -28.51
C ARG A 371 -23.90 1.67 -29.17
N THR A 372 -22.81 1.52 -28.35
CA THR A 372 -22.13 0.27 -28.02
C THR A 372 -20.96 0.59 -27.07
N SER A 373 -21.08 0.18 -25.81
CA SER A 373 -20.10 -0.18 -24.79
C SER A 373 -20.60 0.18 -23.39
N GLU A 374 -20.49 -0.76 -22.50
CA GLU A 374 -20.98 -0.76 -21.13
C GLU A 374 -20.43 0.41 -20.29
N PRO A 375 -21.21 0.96 -19.32
CA PRO A 375 -20.76 2.03 -18.44
C PRO A 375 -19.68 1.49 -17.48
N ALA A 376 -18.53 2.15 -17.44
CA ALA A 376 -17.50 1.90 -16.44
C ALA A 376 -18.09 2.12 -15.04
N LYS A 377 -18.25 1.04 -14.28
CA LYS A 377 -18.62 1.05 -12.86
C LYS A 377 -17.61 1.93 -12.09
N GLN A 378 -18.13 2.74 -11.15
CA GLN A 378 -17.30 3.42 -10.15
C GLN A 378 -16.36 2.39 -9.49
N PRO A 379 -15.12 2.76 -9.13
CA PRO A 379 -14.24 1.83 -8.47
C PRO A 379 -14.91 1.34 -7.19
N ALA A 380 -15.21 0.03 -7.15
CA ALA A 380 -15.87 -0.62 -6.05
C ALA A 380 -15.10 -0.34 -4.74
N SER A 381 -15.81 0.00 -3.67
CA SER A 381 -15.23 0.17 -2.34
C SER A 381 -14.52 -1.13 -1.92
N PRO A 382 -13.57 -1.09 -0.97
CA PRO A 382 -12.94 -2.31 -0.46
C PRO A 382 -13.96 -3.34 0.02
N GLN A 383 -15.08 -2.89 0.56
CA GLN A 383 -16.20 -3.73 1.00
C GLN A 383 -16.93 -4.34 -0.19
N GLN A 384 -17.25 -3.58 -1.22
CA GLN A 384 -17.89 -4.07 -2.44
C GLN A 384 -17.03 -5.12 -3.15
N LYS A 385 -15.71 -4.89 -3.25
CA LYS A 385 -14.77 -5.87 -3.83
C LYS A 385 -14.74 -7.18 -3.04
N HIS A 386 -14.81 -7.10 -1.73
CA HIS A 386 -14.86 -8.29 -0.88
C HIS A 386 -16.18 -9.04 -1.05
N GLU A 387 -17.30 -8.34 -1.13
CA GLU A 387 -18.61 -8.92 -1.42
C GLU A 387 -18.64 -9.57 -2.81
N GLU A 388 -18.09 -8.93 -3.84
CA GLU A 388 -17.92 -9.53 -5.17
C GLU A 388 -17.08 -10.82 -5.12
N GLN A 389 -15.99 -10.86 -4.36
CA GLN A 389 -15.17 -12.05 -4.20
C GLN A 389 -15.95 -13.20 -3.53
N ILE A 390 -16.75 -12.90 -2.50
CA ILE A 390 -17.62 -13.89 -1.85
C ILE A 390 -18.61 -14.46 -2.85
N LEU A 391 -19.29 -13.61 -3.60
CA LEU A 391 -20.28 -14.01 -4.60
C LEU A 391 -19.64 -14.76 -5.78
N GLN A 392 -18.43 -14.37 -6.19
CA GLN A 392 -17.67 -15.06 -7.23
C GLN A 392 -17.35 -16.51 -6.81
N VAL A 393 -16.85 -16.70 -5.57
CA VAL A 393 -16.61 -18.06 -5.04
C VAL A 393 -17.94 -18.81 -4.88
N LEU A 394 -19.01 -18.17 -4.44
CA LEU A 394 -20.33 -18.79 -4.28
C LEU A 394 -20.89 -19.30 -5.62
N VAL A 395 -20.79 -18.50 -6.68
CA VAL A 395 -21.31 -18.87 -8.02
C VAL A 395 -20.46 -19.95 -8.67
N GLN A 396 -19.13 -19.93 -8.52
CA GLN A 396 -18.22 -20.88 -9.16
C GLN A 396 -17.98 -22.15 -8.32
N HIS A 397 -18.04 -22.03 -6.97
CA HIS A 397 -17.80 -23.12 -6.02
C HIS A 397 -18.82 -23.12 -4.88
N PRO A 398 -20.10 -23.37 -5.17
CA PRO A 398 -21.18 -23.33 -4.17
C PRO A 398 -20.96 -24.29 -3.00
N ALA A 399 -20.29 -25.43 -3.23
CA ALA A 399 -19.99 -26.42 -2.20
C ALA A 399 -19.07 -25.90 -1.07
N ALA A 400 -18.41 -24.76 -1.25
CA ALA A 400 -17.60 -24.11 -0.21
C ALA A 400 -18.46 -23.46 0.89
N PHE A 401 -19.75 -23.23 0.65
CA PHE A 401 -20.65 -22.55 1.57
C PHE A 401 -21.70 -23.51 2.14
N SER A 402 -21.96 -23.42 3.45
CA SER A 402 -23.16 -24.01 4.03
C SER A 402 -24.36 -23.05 3.93
N ILE A 403 -25.57 -23.60 3.88
CA ILE A 403 -26.82 -22.81 3.85
C ILE A 403 -26.92 -21.92 5.10
N GLU A 404 -26.46 -22.41 6.25
CA GLU A 404 -26.46 -21.65 7.51
C GLU A 404 -25.53 -20.42 7.43
N GLN A 405 -24.33 -20.60 6.87
CA GLN A 405 -23.39 -19.49 6.64
C GLN A 405 -23.98 -18.43 5.71
N LEU A 406 -24.60 -18.84 4.59
CA LEU A 406 -25.24 -17.91 3.65
C LEU A 406 -26.39 -17.14 4.28
N ARG A 407 -27.26 -17.79 5.08
CA ARG A 407 -28.34 -17.12 5.82
C ARG A 407 -27.79 -16.10 6.80
N ARG A 408 -26.72 -16.43 7.48
CA ARG A 408 -26.09 -15.52 8.45
C ARG A 408 -25.42 -14.33 7.78
N MET A 409 -24.75 -14.52 6.64
CA MET A 409 -24.19 -13.45 5.82
C MET A 409 -25.30 -12.54 5.26
N GLN A 410 -26.41 -13.12 4.80
CA GLN A 410 -27.58 -12.36 4.35
C GLN A 410 -28.17 -11.49 5.47
N ALA A 411 -28.34 -12.06 6.66
CA ALA A 411 -28.85 -11.33 7.83
C ALA A 411 -27.95 -10.17 8.25
N ALA A 412 -26.61 -10.32 8.13
CA ALA A 412 -25.65 -9.25 8.37
C ALA A 412 -25.66 -8.17 7.26
N GLY A 413 -26.21 -8.49 6.09
CA GLY A 413 -26.44 -7.60 4.96
C GLY A 413 -25.24 -7.39 4.04
N PHE A 414 -25.50 -7.37 2.74
CA PHE A 414 -24.58 -6.91 1.71
C PHE A 414 -24.79 -5.41 1.45
N SER A 415 -23.75 -4.69 1.02
CA SER A 415 -23.84 -3.25 0.78
C SER A 415 -24.66 -2.93 -0.47
N GLU A 416 -24.50 -3.74 -1.54
CA GLU A 416 -25.21 -3.54 -2.80
C GLU A 416 -26.57 -4.23 -2.84
N LYS A 417 -27.56 -3.57 -3.46
CA LYS A 417 -28.89 -4.13 -3.65
C LYS A 417 -28.87 -5.42 -4.46
N GLU A 418 -28.15 -5.42 -5.56
CA GLU A 418 -28.00 -6.55 -6.48
C GLU A 418 -27.35 -7.77 -5.82
N HIS A 419 -26.39 -7.54 -4.91
CA HIS A 419 -25.75 -8.62 -4.15
C HIS A 419 -26.72 -9.27 -3.16
N ARG A 420 -27.57 -8.49 -2.47
CA ARG A 420 -28.61 -8.99 -1.56
C ARG A 420 -29.63 -9.82 -2.31
N GLU A 421 -30.17 -9.27 -3.40
CA GLU A 421 -31.17 -9.95 -4.23
C GLU A 421 -30.65 -11.26 -4.81
N LEU A 422 -29.37 -11.31 -5.20
CA LEU A 422 -28.75 -12.54 -5.69
C LEU A 422 -28.69 -13.61 -4.60
N VAL A 423 -28.28 -13.25 -3.39
CA VAL A 423 -28.22 -14.19 -2.26
C VAL A 423 -29.62 -14.62 -1.83
N ASP A 424 -30.62 -13.73 -1.90
CA ASP A 424 -32.02 -14.05 -1.62
C ASP A 424 -32.55 -15.13 -2.58
N VAL A 425 -32.32 -14.97 -3.90
CA VAL A 425 -32.70 -15.96 -4.92
C VAL A 425 -32.03 -17.32 -4.68
N ILE A 426 -30.75 -17.32 -4.28
CA ILE A 426 -30.03 -18.56 -3.96
C ILE A 426 -30.62 -19.25 -2.73
N LEU A 427 -31.01 -18.48 -1.70
CA LEU A 427 -31.58 -19.01 -0.47
C LEU A 427 -33.05 -19.45 -0.60
N GLU A 428 -33.77 -18.95 -1.61
CA GLU A 428 -35.12 -19.47 -1.97
C GLU A 428 -35.06 -20.90 -2.54
N ASN A 429 -33.95 -21.23 -3.24
CA ASN A 429 -33.74 -22.56 -3.83
C ASN A 429 -32.41 -23.20 -3.37
N PRO A 430 -32.22 -23.49 -2.08
CA PRO A 430 -30.94 -23.92 -1.54
C PRO A 430 -30.47 -25.29 -2.06
N GLN A 431 -31.35 -26.09 -2.65
CA GLN A 431 -31.03 -27.39 -3.25
C GLN A 431 -30.18 -27.23 -4.52
N SER A 432 -30.28 -26.09 -5.21
CA SER A 432 -29.49 -25.78 -6.41
C SER A 432 -27.98 -25.70 -6.14
N LEU A 433 -27.57 -25.39 -4.91
CA LEU A 433 -26.16 -25.36 -4.50
C LEU A 433 -25.42 -26.69 -4.70
N SER A 434 -26.17 -27.80 -4.80
CA SER A 434 -25.61 -29.13 -5.03
C SER A 434 -25.56 -29.51 -6.51
N GLU A 435 -26.01 -28.66 -7.42
CA GLU A 435 -26.03 -28.95 -8.85
C GLU A 435 -24.63 -28.81 -9.46
N SER A 436 -24.26 -29.77 -10.32
CA SER A 436 -22.95 -29.78 -10.99
C SER A 436 -22.72 -28.58 -11.94
N ASN A 437 -23.79 -27.88 -12.30
CA ASN A 437 -23.76 -26.68 -13.17
C ASN A 437 -24.52 -25.51 -12.55
N PHE A 438 -24.21 -25.22 -11.30
CA PHE A 438 -24.91 -24.22 -10.48
C PHE A 438 -25.00 -22.84 -11.15
N ALA A 439 -23.91 -22.34 -11.75
CA ALA A 439 -23.90 -21.04 -12.41
C ALA A 439 -24.94 -20.92 -13.54
N ASN A 440 -25.12 -21.99 -14.34
CA ASN A 440 -26.14 -22.00 -15.39
C ASN A 440 -27.55 -22.18 -14.83
N ALA A 441 -27.74 -23.00 -13.79
CA ALA A 441 -29.03 -23.16 -13.12
C ALA A 441 -29.45 -21.79 -12.51
N LEU A 442 -28.54 -21.11 -11.85
CA LEU A 442 -28.76 -19.77 -11.29
C LEU A 442 -29.08 -18.72 -12.37
N ALA A 443 -28.36 -18.74 -13.50
CA ALA A 443 -28.61 -17.84 -14.62
C ALA A 443 -30.01 -18.00 -15.25
N ASN A 444 -30.59 -19.22 -15.17
CA ASN A 444 -31.94 -19.49 -15.64
C ASN A 444 -33.04 -19.15 -14.60
N THR A 445 -32.65 -18.98 -13.35
CA THR A 445 -33.59 -18.72 -12.24
C THR A 445 -33.69 -17.23 -11.92
N VAL A 446 -32.60 -16.45 -12.10
CA VAL A 446 -32.56 -15.00 -11.82
C VAL A 446 -33.32 -14.20 -12.88
N GLY A 447 -33.88 -13.07 -12.48
CA GLY A 447 -34.49 -12.12 -13.40
C GLY A 447 -33.48 -11.44 -14.33
N GLU A 448 -33.99 -10.79 -15.41
CA GLU A 448 -33.15 -10.12 -16.42
C GLU A 448 -32.20 -9.09 -15.80
N GLU A 449 -32.56 -8.47 -14.68
CA GLU A 449 -31.73 -7.46 -13.98
C GLU A 449 -30.46 -8.05 -13.35
N LEU A 450 -30.53 -9.28 -12.81
CA LEU A 450 -29.41 -9.96 -12.15
C LEU A 450 -28.56 -10.84 -13.10
N LEU A 451 -29.08 -11.15 -14.27
CA LEU A 451 -28.41 -12.01 -15.25
C LEU A 451 -27.02 -11.52 -15.68
N PRO A 452 -26.78 -10.21 -15.91
CA PRO A 452 -25.44 -9.70 -16.21
C PRO A 452 -24.45 -9.91 -15.04
N LEU A 453 -24.91 -9.74 -13.80
CA LEU A 453 -24.08 -9.96 -12.59
C LEU A 453 -23.69 -11.45 -12.47
N VAL A 454 -24.64 -12.36 -12.61
CA VAL A 454 -24.36 -13.81 -12.53
C VAL A 454 -23.37 -14.24 -13.60
N ARG A 455 -23.51 -13.76 -14.85
CA ARG A 455 -22.57 -14.05 -15.94
C ARG A 455 -21.17 -13.48 -15.67
N ALA A 456 -21.08 -12.27 -15.15
CA ALA A 456 -19.81 -11.65 -14.79
C ALA A 456 -19.10 -12.44 -13.69
N LEU A 457 -19.82 -12.85 -12.64
CA LEU A 457 -19.28 -13.63 -11.53
C LEU A 457 -18.85 -15.06 -11.96
N ALA A 458 -19.60 -15.68 -12.86
CA ALA A 458 -19.31 -17.02 -13.37
C ALA A 458 -18.06 -17.06 -14.27
N LEU A 459 -17.77 -15.97 -15.01
CA LEU A 459 -16.66 -15.89 -15.96
C LEU A 459 -15.41 -15.20 -15.39
N ALA A 460 -15.50 -14.54 -14.23
CA ALA A 460 -14.38 -13.85 -13.63
C ALA A 460 -13.30 -14.85 -13.19
N PRO A 461 -12.01 -14.64 -13.54
CA PRO A 461 -10.94 -15.57 -13.18
C PRO A 461 -10.68 -15.54 -11.66
N LEU A 462 -10.66 -16.73 -11.04
CA LEU A 462 -10.18 -16.86 -9.66
C LEU A 462 -8.64 -16.84 -9.65
N PRO A 463 -8.00 -16.23 -8.63
CA PRO A 463 -6.54 -16.09 -8.56
C PRO A 463 -5.86 -17.38 -8.06
N VAL A 464 -6.17 -18.53 -8.68
CA VAL A 464 -5.70 -19.86 -8.27
C VAL A 464 -5.32 -20.68 -9.51
N ALA A 465 -4.27 -21.49 -9.39
CA ALA A 465 -3.72 -22.25 -10.52
C ALA A 465 -4.16 -23.73 -10.53
N ASN A 466 -4.63 -24.27 -9.40
CA ASN A 466 -5.01 -25.69 -9.28
C ASN A 466 -6.11 -25.92 -8.22
N GLU A 467 -6.67 -27.13 -8.21
CA GLU A 467 -7.81 -27.51 -7.34
C GLU A 467 -7.50 -27.41 -5.83
N SER A 468 -6.28 -27.73 -5.41
CA SER A 468 -5.90 -27.65 -3.99
C SER A 468 -5.72 -26.21 -3.51
N GLU A 469 -5.30 -25.31 -4.39
CA GLU A 469 -5.26 -23.86 -4.13
C GLU A 469 -6.66 -23.29 -4.08
N LEU A 470 -7.54 -23.75 -4.95
CA LEU A 470 -8.93 -23.35 -5.01
C LEU A 470 -9.68 -23.68 -3.71
N GLN A 471 -9.51 -24.90 -3.18
CA GLN A 471 -10.11 -25.28 -1.89
C GLN A 471 -9.62 -24.38 -0.75
N ARG A 472 -8.30 -24.09 -0.69
CA ARG A 472 -7.73 -23.20 0.32
C ARG A 472 -8.20 -21.75 0.16
N TYR A 473 -8.26 -21.27 -1.07
CA TYR A 473 -8.76 -19.93 -1.39
C TYR A 473 -10.22 -19.77 -1.00
N SER A 474 -11.08 -20.72 -1.42
CA SER A 474 -12.51 -20.71 -1.09
C SER A 474 -12.75 -20.78 0.43
N ALA A 475 -12.03 -21.63 1.15
CA ALA A 475 -12.09 -21.71 2.61
C ALA A 475 -11.65 -20.38 3.27
N GLY A 476 -10.60 -19.73 2.74
CA GLY A 476 -10.14 -18.42 3.21
C GLY A 476 -11.18 -17.32 3.01
N ILE A 477 -11.84 -17.28 1.84
CA ILE A 477 -12.92 -16.32 1.55
C ILE A 477 -14.12 -16.54 2.48
N VAL A 478 -14.56 -17.80 2.66
CA VAL A 478 -15.67 -18.14 3.56
C VAL A 478 -15.35 -17.75 5.01
N SER A 479 -14.14 -18.08 5.49
CA SER A 479 -13.71 -17.73 6.85
C SER A 479 -13.63 -16.21 7.04
N GLY A 480 -13.10 -15.48 6.06
CA GLY A 480 -13.05 -14.01 6.06
C GLY A 480 -14.45 -13.38 6.10
N ALA A 481 -15.38 -13.88 5.28
CA ALA A 481 -16.76 -13.43 5.25
C ALA A 481 -17.48 -13.70 6.59
N MET A 482 -17.28 -14.88 7.17
CA MET A 482 -17.85 -15.21 8.49
C MET A 482 -17.28 -14.34 9.61
N LEU A 483 -15.97 -14.08 9.61
CA LEU A 483 -15.37 -13.16 10.58
C LEU A 483 -15.94 -11.75 10.48
N GLN A 484 -16.19 -11.27 9.27
CA GLN A 484 -16.80 -9.96 9.06
C GLN A 484 -18.26 -9.92 9.54
N THR A 485 -19.02 -10.98 9.28
CA THR A 485 -20.40 -11.16 9.78
C THR A 485 -20.43 -11.15 11.31
N LEU A 486 -19.58 -11.96 11.97
CA LEU A 486 -19.47 -12.01 13.42
C LEU A 486 -19.09 -10.65 14.05
N ASN A 487 -18.23 -9.88 13.39
CA ASN A 487 -17.87 -8.53 13.86
C ASN A 487 -19.05 -7.54 13.76
N ARG A 488 -19.88 -7.64 12.72
CA ARG A 488 -21.11 -6.82 12.61
C ARG A 488 -22.11 -7.20 13.71
N GLU A 489 -22.41 -8.49 13.88
CA GLU A 489 -23.30 -8.99 14.93
C GLU A 489 -22.83 -8.54 16.32
N LYS A 490 -21.52 -8.61 16.58
CA LYS A 490 -20.93 -8.11 17.83
C LYS A 490 -21.18 -6.62 18.02
N THR A 491 -21.00 -5.82 16.98
CA THR A 491 -21.22 -4.37 17.02
C THR A 491 -22.68 -4.05 17.34
N ASP A 492 -23.61 -4.79 16.73
CA ASP A 492 -25.06 -4.60 16.96
C ASP A 492 -25.46 -4.99 18.39
N LEU A 493 -24.91 -6.10 18.92
CA LEU A 493 -25.15 -6.52 20.30
C LEU A 493 -24.55 -5.52 21.32
N LEU A 494 -23.37 -4.96 21.05
CA LEU A 494 -22.77 -3.92 21.89
C LEU A 494 -23.60 -2.63 21.85
N ALA A 495 -24.14 -2.27 20.69
CA ALA A 495 -25.04 -1.12 20.56
C ALA A 495 -26.39 -1.37 21.29
N ALA A 496 -26.90 -2.61 21.27
CA ALA A 496 -28.08 -3.01 22.02
C ALA A 496 -27.82 -2.96 23.53
N LEU A 497 -26.68 -3.48 23.99
CA LEU A 497 -26.27 -3.43 25.40
C LEU A 497 -26.19 -1.99 25.91
N LYS A 498 -25.57 -1.10 25.12
CA LYS A 498 -25.45 0.33 25.47
C LYS A 498 -26.81 1.03 25.56
N ARG A 499 -27.80 0.62 24.75
CA ARG A 499 -29.19 1.17 24.85
C ARG A 499 -29.92 0.70 26.09
N LEU A 500 -29.55 -0.42 26.67
CA LEU A 500 -30.11 -0.99 27.88
C LEU A 500 -29.42 -0.49 29.17
N GLU A 501 -28.24 0.18 29.04
CA GLU A 501 -27.58 0.86 30.15
C GLU A 501 -28.50 1.95 30.72
N GLY A 502 -29.08 1.70 31.90
CA GLY A 502 -30.03 2.57 32.56
C GLY A 502 -31.48 2.03 32.61
N SER A 503 -31.78 0.87 32.02
CA SER A 503 -33.04 0.15 32.17
C SER A 503 -32.95 -0.98 33.19
N SER A 504 -34.06 -1.28 33.89
CA SER A 504 -34.12 -2.34 34.91
C SER A 504 -34.16 -3.77 34.35
N SER A 505 -33.77 -4.00 33.10
CA SER A 505 -33.94 -5.27 32.37
C SER A 505 -32.71 -6.18 32.51
N THR A 506 -32.41 -6.67 33.70
CA THR A 506 -31.26 -7.55 34.00
C THR A 506 -31.24 -8.80 33.10
N ASP A 507 -32.40 -9.43 32.86
CA ASP A 507 -32.49 -10.65 32.03
C ASP A 507 -32.06 -10.43 30.56
N GLN A 508 -32.37 -9.26 29.99
CA GLN A 508 -31.99 -8.92 28.63
C GLN A 508 -30.48 -8.63 28.53
N ILE A 509 -29.93 -8.01 29.56
CA ILE A 509 -28.47 -7.75 29.65
C ILE A 509 -27.71 -9.08 29.72
N ASP A 510 -28.16 -9.99 30.59
CA ASP A 510 -27.55 -11.33 30.71
C ASP A 510 -27.65 -12.17 29.44
N GLN A 511 -28.75 -12.01 28.70
CA GLN A 511 -28.93 -12.68 27.40
C GLN A 511 -27.94 -12.15 26.34
N ILE A 512 -27.80 -10.83 26.22
CA ILE A 512 -26.85 -10.20 25.29
C ILE A 512 -25.41 -10.55 25.64
N GLN A 513 -25.06 -10.58 26.92
CA GLN A 513 -23.71 -10.98 27.37
C GLN A 513 -23.39 -12.43 27.00
N ARG A 514 -24.34 -13.36 27.17
CA ARG A 514 -24.19 -14.76 26.72
C ARG A 514 -23.99 -14.87 25.22
N GLN A 515 -24.75 -14.09 24.43
CA GLN A 515 -24.59 -14.04 22.98
C GLN A 515 -23.21 -13.49 22.58
N LEU A 516 -22.73 -12.43 23.23
CA LEU A 516 -21.38 -11.90 22.99
C LEU A 516 -20.28 -12.91 23.30
N MET A 517 -20.41 -13.69 24.39
CA MET A 517 -19.46 -14.77 24.72
C MET A 517 -19.45 -15.88 23.65
N SER A 518 -20.64 -16.28 23.16
CA SER A 518 -20.76 -17.27 22.08
C SER A 518 -20.10 -16.79 20.81
N LEU A 519 -20.36 -15.54 20.39
CA LEU A 519 -19.73 -14.93 19.20
C LEU A 519 -18.21 -14.88 19.31
N GLU A 520 -17.67 -14.53 20.47
CA GLU A 520 -16.21 -14.51 20.68
C GLU A 520 -15.58 -15.92 20.63
N ALA A 521 -16.30 -16.94 21.10
CA ALA A 521 -15.85 -18.32 21.00
C ALA A 521 -15.82 -18.80 19.53
N GLU A 522 -16.87 -18.51 18.76
CA GLU A 522 -16.93 -18.80 17.32
C GLU A 522 -15.83 -18.08 16.54
N ARG A 523 -15.61 -16.78 16.83
CA ARG A 523 -14.54 -15.99 16.20
C ARG A 523 -13.16 -16.60 16.44
N ARG A 524 -12.87 -17.06 17.67
CA ARG A 524 -11.60 -17.73 17.99
C ARG A 524 -11.45 -19.08 17.26
N ALA A 525 -12.53 -19.78 17.02
CA ALA A 525 -12.52 -21.04 16.28
C ALA A 525 -12.19 -20.85 14.79
N LEU A 526 -12.67 -19.75 14.18
CA LEU A 526 -12.38 -19.39 12.78
C LEU A 526 -10.96 -18.81 12.56
N MET A 527 -10.28 -18.37 13.62
CA MET A 527 -8.92 -17.81 13.56
C MET A 527 -7.81 -18.84 13.80
N ARG A 528 -8.19 -20.09 14.14
CA ARG A 528 -7.27 -21.23 14.29
C ARG A 528 -7.14 -22.00 12.98
#